data_9ef185113a9b5b0b2b1e762d6b8e8375
#
_entry.id   9ef185113a9b5b0b2b1e762d6b8e8375
#
_cell.length_a   1.000
_cell.length_b   1.000
_cell.length_c   1.000
_cell.angle_alpha   90.00
_cell.angle_beta   90.00
_cell.angle_gamma   90.00
#
_symmetry.space_group_name_H-M   'P 1'
#
loop_
_entity.id
_entity.type
_entity.pdbx_description
1 polymer ?
#
loop_
_entity_poly.entity_id
_entity_poly.type
_entity_poly.pdbx_seq_one_letter_code
_entity_poly.pdbx_strand_id
1 'polypeptide(L)'
;MGQGLYVKVAQVVAEEFQIDLDQVKITATTTGKVPNTSATAASSGSDLNGMAAQNATRQIKERLTNFAAEKYQLPRDQVLFLPNRVRIGNQEIAFADLVRQAYMARIQLSAAGFYKTPKIHWDRDKGEGRPFYYFAYGASCSEVSVDTLTGEYMVERTDILHETGRSLNRAIDLGQVEGGFIQGMGWLTTEELWWDDNGRLRTHAPSTYKIPLASDRPKIFNVTLADWPEASEPTVHRSKAVGEPPLPLGMSVLHALSDAVASVADHRICPRLDPPATPERVLMAIERLKREAKTGT
;
A
#
# COMPACT_ATOMS: atom_id res chain seq x y z
N MET A 1 -0.88 11.81 -3.80
CA MET A 1 -1.00 11.00 -5.03
C MET A 1 -2.23 10.06 -5.00
N GLY A 2 -3.20 10.29 -4.15
CA GLY A 2 -4.44 9.51 -4.10
C GLY A 2 -4.43 8.23 -3.27
N GLN A 3 -3.28 7.85 -2.70
CA GLN A 3 -3.14 6.59 -1.93
C GLN A 3 -3.72 6.64 -0.50
N GLY A 4 -4.42 7.69 -0.11
CA GLY A 4 -5.06 7.80 1.21
C GLY A 4 -4.11 8.02 2.40
N LEU A 5 -2.84 8.33 2.17
CA LEU A 5 -1.83 8.47 3.23
C LEU A 5 -2.20 9.53 4.27
N TYR A 6 -2.73 10.67 3.84
CA TYR A 6 -3.14 11.74 4.76
C TYR A 6 -4.22 11.27 5.74
N VAL A 7 -5.19 10.50 5.26
CA VAL A 7 -6.24 9.94 6.11
C VAL A 7 -5.64 8.99 7.14
N LYS A 8 -4.73 8.09 6.73
CA LYS A 8 -4.06 7.16 7.65
C LYS A 8 -3.25 7.89 8.73
N VAL A 9 -2.48 8.92 8.36
CA VAL A 9 -1.73 9.71 9.35
C VAL A 9 -2.66 10.47 10.30
N ALA A 10 -3.75 11.03 9.79
CA ALA A 10 -4.76 11.67 10.63
C ALA A 10 -5.42 10.68 11.59
N GLN A 11 -5.71 9.45 11.15
CA GLN A 11 -6.22 8.38 12.00
C GLN A 11 -5.25 8.00 13.13
N VAL A 12 -3.94 7.98 12.87
CA VAL A 12 -2.94 7.74 13.92
C VAL A 12 -3.00 8.82 14.99
N VAL A 13 -3.12 10.10 14.60
CA VAL A 13 -3.25 11.22 15.55
C VAL A 13 -4.55 11.15 16.34
N ALA A 14 -5.66 10.88 15.64
CA ALA A 14 -6.97 10.76 16.25
C ALA A 14 -7.01 9.63 17.29
N GLU A 15 -6.44 8.48 16.96
CA GLU A 15 -6.34 7.32 17.86
C GLU A 15 -5.50 7.62 19.11
N GLU A 16 -4.37 8.30 18.97
CA GLU A 16 -3.51 8.62 20.12
C GLU A 16 -4.20 9.59 21.09
N PHE A 17 -4.98 10.55 20.61
CA PHE A 17 -5.74 11.47 21.46
C PHE A 17 -7.14 10.96 21.82
N GLN A 18 -7.62 9.90 21.18
CA GLN A 18 -9.00 9.40 21.29
C GLN A 18 -10.03 10.49 20.91
N ILE A 19 -9.81 11.15 19.76
CA ILE A 19 -10.71 12.17 19.20
C ILE A 19 -11.24 11.73 17.83
N ASP A 20 -12.32 12.33 17.38
CA ASP A 20 -12.88 12.07 16.06
C ASP A 20 -11.94 12.56 14.96
N LEU A 21 -11.92 11.84 13.83
CA LEU A 21 -11.02 12.10 12.71
C LEU A 21 -11.22 13.50 12.11
N ASP A 22 -12.42 14.03 12.10
CA ASP A 22 -12.77 15.36 11.60
C ASP A 22 -12.14 16.51 12.41
N GLN A 23 -11.71 16.24 13.65
CA GLN A 23 -10.99 17.19 14.49
C GLN A 23 -9.49 17.26 14.11
N VAL A 24 -8.99 16.39 13.25
CA VAL A 24 -7.60 16.37 12.81
C VAL A 24 -7.47 17.02 11.43
N LYS A 25 -6.81 18.16 11.38
CA LYS A 25 -6.56 18.87 10.12
C LYS A 25 -5.13 18.69 9.65
N ILE A 26 -4.96 18.19 8.44
CA ILE A 26 -3.67 18.16 7.75
C ILE A 26 -3.55 19.43 6.90
N THR A 27 -2.49 20.18 7.10
CA THR A 27 -2.19 21.38 6.29
C THR A 27 -1.44 20.99 5.03
N ALA A 28 -1.51 21.84 3.99
CA ALA A 28 -0.75 21.64 2.77
C ALA A 28 0.75 21.48 3.08
N THR A 29 1.38 20.53 2.41
CA THR A 29 2.82 20.29 2.50
C THR A 29 3.57 21.29 1.60
N THR A 30 4.54 21.98 2.19
CA THR A 30 5.42 22.92 1.48
C THR A 30 6.83 22.74 1.97
N THR A 31 7.82 23.07 1.14
CA THR A 31 9.26 22.92 1.49
C THR A 31 9.69 23.74 2.71
N GLY A 32 8.94 24.78 3.08
CA GLY A 32 9.23 25.60 4.25
C GLY A 32 8.70 25.08 5.58
N LYS A 33 7.88 24.02 5.60
CA LYS A 33 7.21 23.56 6.81
C LYS A 33 7.90 22.41 7.53
N VAL A 34 8.43 21.45 6.77
CA VAL A 34 9.01 20.22 7.30
C VAL A 34 10.40 20.02 6.72
N PRO A 35 11.45 20.30 7.47
CA PRO A 35 12.81 20.05 7.03
C PRO A 35 13.12 18.57 7.04
N ASN A 36 14.06 18.15 6.21
CA ASN A 36 14.63 16.80 6.19
C ASN A 36 13.60 15.68 5.95
N THR A 37 12.69 15.89 5.02
CA THR A 37 11.79 14.83 4.53
C THR A 37 12.21 14.36 3.15
N SER A 38 11.96 13.08 2.89
CA SER A 38 12.06 12.49 1.55
C SER A 38 10.72 12.50 0.84
N ALA A 39 10.75 12.22 -0.47
CA ALA A 39 9.51 11.97 -1.21
C ALA A 39 8.76 10.76 -0.64
N THR A 40 7.43 10.76 -0.77
CA THR A 40 6.61 9.58 -0.48
C THR A 40 6.87 8.54 -1.57
N ALA A 41 7.69 7.55 -1.26
CA ALA A 41 8.11 6.47 -2.14
C ALA A 41 8.37 5.20 -1.33
N ALA A 42 8.59 4.07 -2.01
CA ALA A 42 8.89 2.77 -1.40
C ALA A 42 7.86 2.33 -0.33
N SER A 43 6.61 2.77 -0.47
CA SER A 43 5.48 2.46 0.43
C SER A 43 5.74 2.73 1.91
N SER A 44 6.71 3.60 2.22
CA SER A 44 7.16 3.89 3.58
C SER A 44 6.35 4.98 4.28
N GLY A 45 5.44 5.66 3.57
CA GLY A 45 4.77 6.85 4.08
C GLY A 45 3.93 6.60 5.34
N SER A 46 3.19 5.50 5.42
CA SER A 46 2.41 5.16 6.61
C SER A 46 3.30 4.91 7.82
N ASP A 47 4.42 4.19 7.63
CA ASP A 47 5.36 3.90 8.70
C ASP A 47 6.10 5.15 9.17
N LEU A 48 6.77 5.86 8.25
CA LEU A 48 7.62 6.99 8.62
C LEU A 48 6.79 8.18 9.13
N ASN A 49 5.77 8.59 8.37
CA ASN A 49 4.95 9.74 8.77
C ASN A 49 3.98 9.38 9.90
N GLY A 50 3.42 8.16 9.91
CA GLY A 50 2.57 7.67 10.98
C GLY A 50 3.30 7.62 12.31
N MET A 51 4.49 7.01 12.36
CA MET A 51 5.32 6.96 13.58
C MET A 51 5.83 8.32 14.01
N ALA A 52 6.21 9.20 13.08
CA ALA A 52 6.61 10.56 13.42
C ALA A 52 5.44 11.35 14.03
N ALA A 53 4.25 11.26 13.43
CA ALA A 53 3.05 11.88 13.98
C ALA A 53 2.67 11.30 15.34
N GLN A 54 2.75 9.98 15.51
CA GLN A 54 2.54 9.31 16.80
C GLN A 54 3.51 9.82 17.88
N ASN A 55 4.80 9.94 17.55
CA ASN A 55 5.80 10.44 18.47
C ASN A 55 5.53 11.90 18.89
N ALA A 56 5.14 12.77 17.96
CA ALA A 56 4.75 14.15 18.27
C ALA A 56 3.51 14.19 19.17
N THR A 57 2.49 13.40 18.82
CA THR A 57 1.22 13.32 19.55
C THR A 57 1.43 12.84 20.99
N ARG A 58 2.25 11.80 21.17
CA ARG A 58 2.57 11.26 22.51
C ARG A 58 3.25 12.29 23.41
N GLN A 59 4.15 13.11 22.88
CA GLN A 59 4.78 14.19 23.66
C GLN A 59 3.73 15.21 24.15
N ILE A 60 2.79 15.60 23.29
CA ILE A 60 1.71 16.51 23.67
C ILE A 60 0.77 15.85 24.69
N LYS A 61 0.37 14.62 24.45
CA LYS A 61 -0.48 13.83 25.34
C LYS A 61 0.15 13.69 26.73
N GLU A 62 1.44 13.43 26.79
CA GLU A 62 2.18 13.36 28.06
C GLU A 62 2.13 14.68 28.85
N ARG A 63 2.31 15.83 28.16
CA ARG A 63 2.20 17.15 28.80
C ARG A 63 0.79 17.42 29.30
N LEU A 64 -0.24 17.06 28.52
CA LEU A 64 -1.63 17.17 28.95
C LEU A 64 -1.94 16.28 30.16
N THR A 65 -1.41 15.05 30.17
CA THR A 65 -1.54 14.12 31.30
C THR A 65 -0.89 14.68 32.55
N ASN A 66 0.34 15.19 32.46
CA ASN A 66 1.05 15.80 33.58
C ASN A 66 0.30 17.03 34.14
N PHE A 67 -0.12 17.91 33.23
CA PHE A 67 -0.91 19.09 33.61
C PHE A 67 -2.22 18.72 34.34
N ALA A 68 -2.96 17.73 33.82
CA ALA A 68 -4.19 17.28 34.46
C ALA A 68 -3.92 16.67 35.84
N ALA A 69 -2.90 15.79 35.94
CA ALA A 69 -2.53 15.14 37.18
C ALA A 69 -2.14 16.17 38.25
N GLU A 70 -1.30 17.17 37.90
CA GLU A 70 -0.89 18.24 38.78
C GLU A 70 -2.08 19.14 39.20
N LYS A 71 -2.88 19.60 38.22
CA LYS A 71 -3.99 20.50 38.48
C LYS A 71 -5.06 19.90 39.37
N TYR A 72 -5.36 18.64 39.20
CA TYR A 72 -6.40 17.93 39.95
C TYR A 72 -5.85 17.13 41.11
N GLN A 73 -4.55 17.22 41.38
CA GLN A 73 -3.83 16.55 42.48
C GLN A 73 -4.06 15.05 42.51
N LEU A 74 -3.99 14.41 41.36
CA LEU A 74 -4.20 12.96 41.15
C LEU A 74 -2.97 12.30 40.50
N PRO A 75 -2.76 11.00 40.70
CA PRO A 75 -1.75 10.25 39.98
C PRO A 75 -1.99 10.25 38.47
N ARG A 76 -0.93 10.16 37.68
CA ARG A 76 -0.99 10.18 36.20
C ARG A 76 -1.81 9.05 35.60
N ASP A 77 -1.82 7.89 36.21
CA ASP A 77 -2.58 6.71 35.79
C ASP A 77 -4.11 6.86 35.95
N GLN A 78 -4.55 7.88 36.70
CA GLN A 78 -5.96 8.28 36.79
C GLN A 78 -6.38 9.30 35.73
N VAL A 79 -5.52 9.66 34.80
CA VAL A 79 -5.84 10.53 33.65
C VAL A 79 -5.96 9.65 32.40
N LEU A 80 -7.18 9.37 31.98
CA LEU A 80 -7.48 8.45 30.88
C LEU A 80 -8.14 9.21 29.72
N PHE A 81 -7.56 9.07 28.51
CA PHE A 81 -8.15 9.60 27.29
C PHE A 81 -9.20 8.61 26.78
N LEU A 82 -10.42 9.10 26.64
CA LEU A 82 -11.59 8.36 26.16
C LEU A 82 -12.13 9.08 24.92
N PRO A 83 -13.05 8.47 24.13
CA PRO A 83 -13.59 9.09 22.93
C PRO A 83 -14.10 10.53 23.17
N ASN A 84 -13.36 11.52 22.63
CA ASN A 84 -13.59 12.98 22.76
C ASN A 84 -13.59 13.53 24.21
N ARG A 85 -13.16 12.76 25.18
CA ARG A 85 -13.19 13.11 26.60
C ARG A 85 -11.90 12.71 27.30
N VAL A 86 -11.69 13.29 28.47
CA VAL A 86 -10.62 12.86 29.37
C VAL A 86 -11.25 12.61 30.74
N ARG A 87 -11.05 11.40 31.26
CA ARG A 87 -11.41 11.05 32.64
C ARG A 87 -10.25 11.39 33.54
N ILE A 88 -10.52 12.14 34.59
CA ILE A 88 -9.54 12.59 35.59
C ILE A 88 -10.10 12.18 36.95
N GLY A 89 -9.63 11.05 37.50
CA GLY A 89 -10.23 10.44 38.67
C GLY A 89 -11.69 10.03 38.39
N ASN A 90 -12.61 10.62 39.13
CA ASN A 90 -14.05 10.33 39.04
C ASN A 90 -14.84 11.30 38.14
N GLN A 91 -14.17 12.29 37.52
CA GLN A 91 -14.83 13.26 36.64
C GLN A 91 -14.41 13.08 35.20
N GLU A 92 -15.29 13.44 34.28
CA GLU A 92 -15.00 13.48 32.85
C GLU A 92 -15.19 14.90 32.31
N ILE A 93 -14.24 15.38 31.53
CA ILE A 93 -14.33 16.67 30.83
C ILE A 93 -14.14 16.45 29.32
N ALA A 94 -14.60 17.36 28.49
CA ALA A 94 -14.34 17.30 27.07
C ALA A 94 -12.82 17.45 26.78
N PHE A 95 -12.30 16.74 25.79
CA PHE A 95 -10.90 16.88 25.37
C PHE A 95 -10.56 18.35 25.07
N ALA A 96 -11.42 19.06 24.34
CA ALA A 96 -11.24 20.48 24.02
C ALA A 96 -11.14 21.37 25.28
N ASP A 97 -11.86 21.03 26.37
CA ASP A 97 -11.80 21.76 27.62
C ASP A 97 -10.47 21.55 28.33
N LEU A 98 -9.92 20.33 28.33
CA LEU A 98 -8.58 20.07 28.86
C LEU A 98 -7.53 20.87 28.08
N VAL A 99 -7.61 20.84 26.72
CA VAL A 99 -6.68 21.58 25.85
C VAL A 99 -6.75 23.07 26.12
N ARG A 100 -7.96 23.65 26.26
CA ARG A 100 -8.15 25.07 26.60
C ARG A 100 -7.55 25.41 27.97
N GLN A 101 -7.77 24.57 28.98
CA GLN A 101 -7.19 24.76 30.32
C GLN A 101 -5.66 24.71 30.28
N ALA A 102 -5.08 23.75 29.53
CA ALA A 102 -3.64 23.64 29.35
C ALA A 102 -3.06 24.86 28.62
N TYR A 103 -3.75 25.35 27.58
CA TYR A 103 -3.37 26.55 26.85
C TYR A 103 -3.32 27.79 27.80
N MET A 104 -4.36 28.00 28.61
CA MET A 104 -4.40 29.09 29.59
C MET A 104 -3.33 28.97 30.68
N ALA A 105 -2.92 27.74 31.01
CA ALA A 105 -1.84 27.44 31.90
C ALA A 105 -0.44 27.53 31.24
N ARG A 106 -0.35 27.96 29.99
CA ARG A 106 0.88 28.08 29.19
C ARG A 106 1.63 26.77 29.00
N ILE A 107 0.90 25.64 28.91
CA ILE A 107 1.50 24.36 28.57
C ILE A 107 1.78 24.33 27.06
N GLN A 108 2.95 23.84 26.67
CA GLN A 108 3.34 23.72 25.27
C GLN A 108 2.49 22.65 24.56
N LEU A 109 1.70 23.07 23.58
CA LEU A 109 0.80 22.21 22.79
C LEU A 109 1.32 21.92 21.36
N SER A 110 2.61 22.11 21.13
CA SER A 110 3.28 21.77 19.87
C SER A 110 4.42 20.80 20.09
N ALA A 111 4.67 19.91 19.12
CA ALA A 111 5.80 19.00 19.15
C ALA A 111 6.25 18.65 17.73
N ALA A 112 7.55 18.39 17.56
CA ALA A 112 8.11 17.75 16.40
C ALA A 112 8.29 16.25 16.69
N GLY A 113 7.88 15.41 15.74
CA GLY A 113 8.11 13.98 15.82
C GLY A 113 9.09 13.54 14.74
N PHE A 114 9.96 12.62 15.10
CA PHE A 114 10.89 11.98 14.18
C PHE A 114 10.88 10.46 14.38
N TYR A 115 11.01 9.73 13.28
CA TYR A 115 11.14 8.28 13.32
C TYR A 115 12.23 7.82 12.38
N LYS A 116 13.08 6.93 12.88
CA LYS A 116 14.07 6.19 12.10
C LYS A 116 13.69 4.71 12.18
N THR A 117 13.45 4.10 11.02
CA THR A 117 13.14 2.65 10.97
C THR A 117 14.26 1.85 11.62
N PRO A 118 13.97 1.05 12.65
CA PRO A 118 15.01 0.30 13.37
C PRO A 118 15.47 -0.92 12.58
N LYS A 119 16.61 -1.48 12.98
CA LYS A 119 17.18 -2.75 12.49
C LYS A 119 17.53 -2.77 10.98
N ILE A 120 17.41 -1.66 10.25
CA ILE A 120 17.80 -1.61 8.83
C ILE A 120 19.27 -1.26 8.72
N HIS A 121 20.00 -2.05 7.94
CA HIS A 121 21.37 -1.80 7.53
C HIS A 121 21.63 -2.48 6.18
N TRP A 122 22.41 -1.84 5.34
CA TRP A 122 22.77 -2.36 4.03
C TRP A 122 24.16 -1.91 3.62
N ASP A 123 25.05 -2.86 3.36
CA ASP A 123 26.37 -2.63 2.77
C ASP A 123 26.23 -2.75 1.24
N ARG A 124 26.33 -1.62 0.54
CA ARG A 124 26.15 -1.57 -0.92
C ARG A 124 27.30 -2.27 -1.66
N ASP A 125 28.50 -2.23 -1.13
CA ASP A 125 29.69 -2.79 -1.78
C ASP A 125 29.69 -4.32 -1.72
N LYS A 126 29.19 -4.86 -0.61
CA LYS A 126 29.08 -6.32 -0.41
C LYS A 126 27.73 -6.89 -0.86
N GLY A 127 26.70 -6.06 -1.04
CA GLY A 127 25.36 -6.53 -1.31
C GLY A 127 24.72 -7.27 -0.12
N GLU A 128 25.15 -6.98 1.11
CA GLU A 128 24.77 -7.70 2.32
C GLU A 128 24.10 -6.80 3.34
N GLY A 129 23.18 -7.36 4.16
CA GLY A 129 22.55 -6.68 5.27
C GLY A 129 21.09 -7.01 5.44
N ARG A 130 20.39 -6.12 6.14
CA ARG A 130 18.96 -6.18 6.36
C ARG A 130 18.30 -4.91 5.75
N PRO A 131 17.96 -4.93 4.44
CA PRO A 131 17.43 -3.75 3.76
C PRO A 131 15.96 -3.47 4.12
N PHE A 132 15.22 -4.48 4.62
CA PHE A 132 13.78 -4.38 4.92
C PHE A 132 13.50 -4.60 6.39
N TYR A 133 12.54 -3.84 6.92
CA TYR A 133 12.11 -3.96 8.31
C TYR A 133 11.20 -5.17 8.50
N TYR A 134 10.31 -5.39 7.54
CA TYR A 134 9.38 -6.51 7.46
C TYR A 134 9.07 -6.85 5.99
N PHE A 135 8.35 -7.93 5.78
CA PHE A 135 7.77 -8.32 4.50
C PHE A 135 6.25 -8.30 4.60
N ALA A 136 5.57 -7.95 3.49
CA ALA A 136 4.14 -8.13 3.33
C ALA A 136 3.91 -9.33 2.42
N TYR A 137 3.07 -10.28 2.85
CA TYR A 137 2.82 -11.51 2.14
C TYR A 137 1.49 -11.45 1.40
N GLY A 138 1.43 -12.07 0.23
CA GLY A 138 0.22 -12.17 -0.53
C GLY A 138 0.28 -13.31 -1.53
N ALA A 139 -0.89 -13.78 -1.94
CA ALA A 139 -1.05 -14.76 -2.99
C ALA A 139 -2.20 -14.34 -3.91
N SER A 140 -2.07 -14.65 -5.20
CA SER A 140 -3.13 -14.43 -6.19
C SER A 140 -3.23 -15.62 -7.12
N CYS A 141 -4.46 -15.89 -7.54
CA CYS A 141 -4.78 -16.89 -8.55
C CYS A 141 -5.69 -16.25 -9.59
N SER A 142 -5.33 -16.39 -10.88
CA SER A 142 -6.08 -15.80 -11.97
C SER A 142 -6.53 -16.88 -12.97
N GLU A 143 -7.72 -16.69 -13.54
CA GLU A 143 -8.31 -17.48 -14.60
C GLU A 143 -8.50 -16.59 -15.84
N VAL A 144 -8.10 -17.09 -17.01
CA VAL A 144 -8.17 -16.37 -18.28
C VAL A 144 -8.86 -17.21 -19.35
N SER A 145 -9.50 -16.54 -20.30
CA SER A 145 -9.91 -17.14 -21.58
C SER A 145 -9.15 -16.47 -22.72
N VAL A 146 -8.74 -17.27 -23.73
CA VAL A 146 -7.94 -16.81 -24.87
C VAL A 146 -8.62 -17.25 -26.16
N ASP A 147 -8.86 -16.31 -27.08
CA ASP A 147 -9.25 -16.63 -28.46
C ASP A 147 -8.01 -17.07 -29.26
N THR A 148 -7.99 -18.33 -29.64
CA THR A 148 -6.84 -18.91 -30.35
C THR A 148 -6.70 -18.49 -31.82
N LEU A 149 -7.65 -17.71 -32.35
CA LEU A 149 -7.63 -17.16 -33.71
C LEU A 149 -7.11 -15.70 -33.74
N THR A 150 -7.35 -14.93 -32.68
CA THR A 150 -7.02 -13.52 -32.65
C THR A 150 -5.92 -13.18 -31.60
N GLY A 151 -5.72 -14.08 -30.62
CA GLY A 151 -4.86 -13.82 -29.47
C GLY A 151 -5.48 -12.89 -28.43
N GLU A 152 -6.69 -12.40 -28.65
CA GLU A 152 -7.44 -11.65 -27.64
C GLU A 152 -7.75 -12.52 -26.43
N TYR A 153 -7.75 -11.91 -25.26
CA TYR A 153 -8.00 -12.64 -24.01
C TYR A 153 -8.81 -11.79 -23.03
N MET A 154 -9.35 -12.48 -22.05
CA MET A 154 -10.09 -11.86 -20.96
C MET A 154 -9.66 -12.49 -19.64
N VAL A 155 -9.52 -11.65 -18.60
CA VAL A 155 -9.32 -12.13 -17.23
C VAL A 155 -10.71 -12.40 -16.64
N GLU A 156 -11.05 -13.66 -16.52
CA GLU A 156 -12.38 -14.09 -16.06
C GLU A 156 -12.52 -13.93 -14.55
N ARG A 157 -11.47 -14.33 -13.82
CA ARG A 157 -11.46 -14.31 -12.37
C ARG A 157 -10.08 -14.04 -11.82
N THR A 158 -10.03 -13.32 -10.70
CA THR A 158 -8.84 -13.22 -9.86
C THR A 158 -9.27 -13.24 -8.40
N ASP A 159 -8.61 -14.09 -7.61
CA ASP A 159 -8.75 -14.17 -6.15
C ASP A 159 -7.41 -13.77 -5.53
N ILE A 160 -7.46 -12.81 -4.59
CA ILE A 160 -6.29 -12.28 -3.88
C ILE A 160 -6.50 -12.42 -2.37
N LEU A 161 -5.47 -12.95 -1.70
CA LEU A 161 -5.29 -12.86 -0.25
C LEU A 161 -4.02 -12.05 0.01
N HIS A 162 -4.12 -10.94 0.73
CA HIS A 162 -2.99 -10.05 0.98
C HIS A 162 -2.91 -9.60 2.45
N GLU A 163 -1.70 -9.59 3.00
CA GLU A 163 -1.42 -9.16 4.36
C GLU A 163 -1.12 -7.66 4.42
N THR A 164 -1.77 -6.95 5.33
CA THR A 164 -1.51 -5.53 5.62
C THR A 164 -1.15 -5.29 7.10
N GLY A 165 -0.86 -6.38 7.86
CA GLY A 165 -0.83 -6.32 9.31
C GLY A 165 -2.20 -5.88 9.86
N ARG A 166 -2.22 -5.18 10.99
CA ARG A 166 -3.45 -4.52 11.46
C ARG A 166 -3.75 -3.33 10.54
N SER A 167 -4.75 -3.46 9.69
CA SER A 167 -5.13 -2.42 8.73
C SER A 167 -5.46 -1.10 9.43
N LEU A 168 -4.81 -0.01 9.07
CA LEU A 168 -5.11 1.34 9.56
C LEU A 168 -6.44 1.86 9.00
N ASN A 169 -6.77 1.46 7.76
CA ASN A 169 -8.02 1.81 7.10
C ASN A 169 -8.35 0.74 6.06
N ARG A 170 -9.29 -0.13 6.38
CA ARG A 170 -9.61 -1.30 5.56
C ARG A 170 -10.05 -0.94 4.14
N ALA A 171 -10.81 0.12 3.97
CA ALA A 171 -11.29 0.55 2.66
C ALA A 171 -10.13 1.05 1.78
N ILE A 172 -9.22 1.84 2.36
CA ILE A 172 -8.02 2.31 1.67
C ILE A 172 -7.10 1.13 1.33
N ASP A 173 -6.89 0.21 2.26
CA ASP A 173 -5.98 -0.92 2.05
C ASP A 173 -6.51 -1.87 0.97
N LEU A 174 -7.80 -2.17 0.94
CA LEU A 174 -8.43 -2.92 -0.16
C LEU A 174 -8.21 -2.23 -1.50
N GLY A 175 -8.51 -0.93 -1.59
CA GLY A 175 -8.31 -0.16 -2.83
C GLY A 175 -6.84 -0.10 -3.28
N GLN A 176 -5.88 -0.13 -2.35
CA GLN A 176 -4.45 -0.21 -2.69
C GLN A 176 -4.07 -1.60 -3.23
N VAL A 177 -4.61 -2.68 -2.66
CA VAL A 177 -4.37 -4.04 -3.17
C VAL A 177 -4.96 -4.20 -4.57
N GLU A 178 -6.21 -3.76 -4.76
CA GLU A 178 -6.88 -3.78 -6.07
C GLU A 178 -6.10 -2.97 -7.12
N GLY A 179 -5.74 -1.73 -6.79
CA GLY A 179 -5.01 -0.84 -7.69
C GLY A 179 -3.61 -1.33 -8.01
N GLY A 180 -2.87 -1.85 -7.03
CA GLY A 180 -1.54 -2.42 -7.24
C GLY A 180 -1.57 -3.65 -8.15
N PHE A 181 -2.55 -4.55 -7.95
CA PHE A 181 -2.75 -5.71 -8.81
C PHE A 181 -3.04 -5.28 -10.27
N ILE A 182 -3.98 -4.36 -10.49
CA ILE A 182 -4.34 -3.88 -11.83
C ILE A 182 -3.13 -3.23 -12.53
N GLN A 183 -2.31 -2.48 -11.80
CA GLN A 183 -1.07 -1.92 -12.36
C GLN A 183 -0.08 -3.02 -12.76
N GLY A 184 0.13 -4.03 -11.90
CA GLY A 184 1.00 -5.16 -12.21
C GLY A 184 0.49 -5.97 -13.40
N MET A 185 -0.82 -6.21 -13.48
CA MET A 185 -1.47 -6.82 -14.63
C MET A 185 -1.21 -6.02 -15.92
N GLY A 186 -1.40 -4.70 -15.87
CA GLY A 186 -1.17 -3.82 -17.02
C GLY A 186 0.25 -3.89 -17.56
N TRP A 187 1.24 -3.83 -16.69
CA TRP A 187 2.67 -3.93 -17.08
C TRP A 187 2.98 -5.24 -17.79
N LEU A 188 2.29 -6.31 -17.44
CA LEU A 188 2.56 -7.64 -17.98
C LEU A 188 1.70 -7.99 -19.18
N THR A 189 0.72 -7.15 -19.53
CA THR A 189 -0.26 -7.45 -20.57
C THR A 189 -0.41 -6.39 -21.65
N THR A 190 -0.80 -5.16 -21.30
CA THR A 190 -1.22 -4.14 -22.27
C THR A 190 -0.27 -2.93 -22.37
N GLU A 191 0.53 -2.68 -21.33
CA GLU A 191 1.41 -1.52 -21.25
C GLU A 191 2.71 -1.78 -21.99
N GLU A 192 2.73 -1.54 -23.31
CA GLU A 192 3.90 -1.76 -24.15
C GLU A 192 4.70 -0.47 -24.37
N LEU A 193 5.99 -0.54 -24.11
CA LEU A 193 6.96 0.48 -24.51
C LEU A 193 7.57 0.11 -25.85
N TRP A 194 7.27 0.90 -26.88
CA TRP A 194 7.76 0.67 -28.23
C TRP A 194 8.56 1.85 -28.76
N TRP A 195 9.78 1.57 -29.18
CA TRP A 195 10.68 2.52 -29.82
C TRP A 195 10.83 2.20 -31.30
N ASP A 196 10.82 3.23 -32.15
CA ASP A 196 11.14 3.08 -33.57
C ASP A 196 12.66 2.91 -33.80
N ASP A 197 13.06 2.65 -35.05
CA ASP A 197 14.46 2.43 -35.46
C ASP A 197 15.37 3.65 -35.19
N ASN A 198 14.80 4.83 -34.96
CA ASN A 198 15.52 6.03 -34.59
C ASN A 198 15.59 6.25 -33.07
N GLY A 199 15.15 5.29 -32.27
CA GLY A 199 15.15 5.37 -30.81
C GLY A 199 14.08 6.29 -30.22
N ARG A 200 13.03 6.64 -30.97
CA ARG A 200 11.93 7.47 -30.48
C ARG A 200 10.85 6.61 -29.86
N LEU A 201 10.51 6.90 -28.61
CA LEU A 201 9.38 6.25 -27.95
C LEU A 201 8.06 6.64 -28.64
N ARG A 202 7.32 5.67 -29.14
CA ARG A 202 6.05 5.87 -29.87
C ARG A 202 4.84 5.71 -28.95
N THR A 203 4.96 4.96 -27.88
CA THR A 203 3.92 4.77 -26.85
C THR A 203 4.12 5.74 -25.67
N HIS A 204 4.16 7.04 -25.97
CA HIS A 204 4.51 8.08 -24.98
C HIS A 204 3.31 8.93 -24.51
N ALA A 205 2.10 8.55 -24.90
CA ALA A 205 0.87 9.28 -24.55
C ALA A 205 -0.26 8.32 -24.13
N PRO A 206 -1.26 8.79 -23.37
CA PRO A 206 -2.39 7.95 -22.96
C PRO A 206 -3.15 7.28 -24.13
N SER A 207 -3.10 7.87 -25.30
CA SER A 207 -3.71 7.31 -26.52
C SER A 207 -2.94 6.13 -27.10
N THR A 208 -1.67 5.97 -26.79
CA THR A 208 -0.78 4.94 -27.35
C THR A 208 -0.22 3.99 -26.28
N TYR A 209 -0.02 4.45 -25.05
CA TYR A 209 0.37 3.63 -23.91
C TYR A 209 -0.88 3.13 -23.18
N LYS A 210 -1.17 1.86 -23.32
CA LYS A 210 -2.45 1.26 -22.92
C LYS A 210 -2.45 0.80 -21.47
N ILE A 211 -2.67 1.71 -20.53
CA ILE A 211 -2.98 1.34 -19.15
C ILE A 211 -4.35 0.63 -19.09
N PRO A 212 -4.56 -0.33 -18.18
CA PRO A 212 -5.83 -1.01 -18.05
C PRO A 212 -7.01 -0.04 -17.82
N LEU A 213 -8.09 -0.26 -18.52
CA LEU A 213 -9.36 0.43 -18.36
C LEU A 213 -10.20 -0.26 -17.28
N ALA A 214 -11.28 0.38 -16.84
CA ALA A 214 -12.24 -0.23 -15.91
C ALA A 214 -12.88 -1.51 -16.48
N SER A 215 -13.00 -1.63 -17.81
CA SER A 215 -13.47 -2.82 -18.52
C SER A 215 -12.48 -3.99 -18.50
N ASP A 216 -11.19 -3.73 -18.30
CA ASP A 216 -10.14 -4.75 -18.35
C ASP A 216 -9.94 -5.44 -16.99
N ARG A 217 -10.63 -4.93 -15.97
CA ARG A 217 -10.69 -5.55 -14.64
C ARG A 217 -11.23 -6.99 -14.74
N PRO A 218 -10.72 -7.94 -13.94
CA PRO A 218 -11.29 -9.29 -13.87
C PRO A 218 -12.80 -9.24 -13.66
N LYS A 219 -13.57 -10.07 -14.38
CA LYS A 219 -15.04 -10.13 -14.24
C LYS A 219 -15.44 -10.45 -12.80
N ILE A 220 -14.76 -11.43 -12.22
CA ILE A 220 -14.85 -11.77 -10.80
C ILE A 220 -13.54 -11.35 -10.15
N PHE A 221 -13.58 -10.37 -9.25
CA PHE A 221 -12.40 -9.82 -8.62
C PHE A 221 -12.57 -9.81 -7.11
N ASN A 222 -12.04 -10.84 -6.46
CA ASN A 222 -12.14 -11.04 -5.01
C ASN A 222 -10.84 -10.65 -4.34
N VAL A 223 -10.88 -9.66 -3.45
CA VAL A 223 -9.74 -9.24 -2.65
C VAL A 223 -10.05 -9.40 -1.17
N THR A 224 -9.23 -10.16 -0.49
CA THR A 224 -9.35 -10.40 0.95
C THR A 224 -8.08 -9.95 1.65
N LEU A 225 -8.23 -9.12 2.68
CA LEU A 225 -7.12 -8.83 3.60
C LEU A 225 -7.02 -10.00 4.59
N ALA A 226 -5.81 -10.56 4.70
CA ALA A 226 -5.55 -11.70 5.56
C ALA A 226 -5.79 -11.34 7.03
N ASP A 227 -6.51 -12.19 7.74
CA ASP A 227 -6.73 -12.09 9.18
C ASP A 227 -5.69 -12.94 9.92
N TRP A 228 -4.42 -12.58 9.73
CA TRP A 228 -3.30 -13.22 10.39
C TRP A 228 -2.91 -12.45 11.66
N PRO A 229 -2.10 -13.08 12.55
CA PRO A 229 -1.55 -12.36 13.69
C PRO A 229 -0.90 -11.05 13.30
N GLU A 230 -1.02 -10.06 14.18
CA GLU A 230 -0.43 -8.74 13.99
C GLU A 230 1.05 -8.80 13.60
N ALA A 231 1.54 -7.78 12.90
CA ALA A 231 2.95 -7.67 12.55
C ALA A 231 3.85 -7.88 13.79
N SER A 232 4.85 -8.74 13.67
CA SER A 232 5.81 -9.03 14.74
C SER A 232 6.65 -7.80 15.11
N GLU A 233 6.93 -6.95 14.12
CA GLU A 233 7.70 -5.72 14.33
C GLU A 233 6.79 -4.58 14.84
N PRO A 234 7.30 -3.72 15.74
CA PRO A 234 6.54 -2.61 16.32
C PRO A 234 6.38 -1.44 15.33
N THR A 235 5.65 -1.68 14.27
CA THR A 235 5.20 -0.66 13.31
C THR A 235 4.06 0.17 13.90
N VAL A 236 3.66 1.25 13.21
CA VAL A 236 2.53 2.08 13.63
C VAL A 236 1.26 1.22 13.73
N HIS A 237 0.72 1.13 14.94
CA HIS A 237 -0.44 0.27 15.26
C HIS A 237 -0.36 -1.16 14.68
N ARG A 238 0.84 -1.71 14.50
CA ARG A 238 1.07 -3.05 13.92
C ARG A 238 0.63 -3.19 12.46
N SER A 239 0.45 -2.10 11.74
CA SER A 239 0.17 -2.08 10.30
C SER A 239 1.42 -2.39 9.47
N LYS A 240 1.21 -2.72 8.20
CA LYS A 240 2.26 -2.88 7.20
C LYS A 240 1.98 -1.99 5.98
N ALA A 241 3.01 -1.71 5.21
CA ALA A 241 2.90 -1.05 3.91
C ALA A 241 2.02 -1.84 2.95
N VAL A 242 1.24 -1.14 2.13
CA VAL A 242 0.29 -1.76 1.20
C VAL A 242 0.33 -1.13 -0.20
N GLY A 243 1.08 -0.05 -0.41
CA GLY A 243 1.07 0.66 -1.70
C GLY A 243 1.72 -0.13 -2.84
N GLU A 244 2.92 -0.68 -2.63
CA GLU A 244 3.69 -1.41 -3.65
C GLU A 244 3.62 -2.94 -3.53
N PRO A 245 3.53 -3.56 -2.34
CA PRO A 245 3.54 -5.00 -2.20
C PRO A 245 2.52 -5.77 -3.06
N PRO A 246 1.34 -5.22 -3.39
CA PRO A 246 0.38 -5.91 -4.26
C PRO A 246 0.76 -5.98 -5.74
N LEU A 247 1.68 -5.14 -6.23
CA LEU A 247 2.04 -5.09 -7.65
C LEU A 247 2.46 -6.45 -8.23
N PRO A 248 3.36 -7.23 -7.58
CA PRO A 248 3.79 -8.53 -8.10
C PRO A 248 2.67 -9.56 -8.22
N LEU A 249 1.53 -9.37 -7.56
CA LEU A 249 0.38 -10.28 -7.66
C LEU A 249 -0.20 -10.32 -9.08
N GLY A 250 -0.01 -9.25 -9.88
CA GLY A 250 -0.38 -9.21 -11.30
C GLY A 250 0.31 -10.26 -12.16
N MET A 251 1.42 -10.85 -11.67
CA MET A 251 2.12 -11.96 -12.35
C MET A 251 1.22 -13.18 -12.56
N SER A 252 0.22 -13.39 -11.70
CA SER A 252 -0.73 -14.50 -11.85
C SER A 252 -1.47 -14.48 -13.18
N VAL A 253 -1.72 -13.28 -13.73
CA VAL A 253 -2.36 -13.14 -15.07
C VAL A 253 -1.43 -13.58 -16.18
N LEU A 254 -0.15 -13.17 -16.15
CA LEU A 254 0.84 -13.60 -17.15
C LEU A 254 1.05 -15.11 -17.11
N HIS A 255 1.08 -15.70 -15.91
CA HIS A 255 1.21 -17.14 -15.75
C HIS A 255 -0.03 -17.88 -16.26
N ALA A 256 -1.24 -17.38 -15.98
CA ALA A 256 -2.47 -17.94 -16.51
C ALA A 256 -2.54 -17.88 -18.05
N LEU A 257 -2.11 -16.75 -18.65
CA LEU A 257 -1.99 -16.62 -20.12
C LEU A 257 -0.97 -17.60 -20.68
N SER A 258 0.18 -17.74 -20.03
CA SER A 258 1.21 -18.70 -20.44
C SER A 258 0.70 -20.13 -20.38
N ASP A 259 -0.04 -20.50 -19.34
CA ASP A 259 -0.64 -21.82 -19.19
C ASP A 259 -1.72 -22.07 -20.24
N ALA A 260 -2.61 -21.09 -20.49
CA ALA A 260 -3.62 -21.16 -21.54
C ALA A 260 -2.98 -21.33 -22.94
N VAL A 261 -1.89 -20.63 -23.24
CA VAL A 261 -1.14 -20.82 -24.49
C VAL A 261 -0.51 -22.21 -24.56
N ALA A 262 0.05 -22.72 -23.47
CA ALA A 262 0.66 -24.06 -23.41
C ALA A 262 -0.36 -25.18 -23.70
N SER A 263 -1.65 -24.96 -23.36
CA SER A 263 -2.71 -25.93 -23.56
C SER A 263 -2.90 -26.33 -25.04
N VAL A 264 -2.57 -25.46 -26.01
CA VAL A 264 -2.69 -25.80 -27.46
C VAL A 264 -1.73 -26.89 -27.91
N ALA A 265 -0.72 -27.22 -27.07
CA ALA A 265 0.23 -28.32 -27.29
C ALA A 265 0.21 -29.34 -26.13
N ASP A 266 -0.94 -29.48 -25.44
CA ASP A 266 -1.15 -30.37 -24.28
C ASP A 266 -0.07 -30.15 -23.17
N HIS A 267 0.37 -28.92 -22.97
CA HIS A 267 1.41 -28.51 -22.01
C HIS A 267 2.78 -29.19 -22.20
N ARG A 268 3.04 -29.75 -23.39
CA ARG A 268 4.31 -30.44 -23.70
C ARG A 268 5.43 -29.50 -24.12
N ILE A 269 5.09 -28.29 -24.56
CA ILE A 269 6.02 -27.28 -25.06
C ILE A 269 5.87 -25.98 -24.27
N CYS A 270 7.00 -25.40 -23.85
CA CYS A 270 7.01 -24.10 -23.17
C CYS A 270 6.56 -22.97 -24.12
N PRO A 271 5.58 -22.16 -23.77
CA PRO A 271 5.02 -21.14 -24.66
C PRO A 271 6.02 -20.00 -24.96
N ARG A 272 7.03 -19.74 -24.11
CA ARG A 272 7.97 -18.62 -24.23
C ARG A 272 7.24 -17.29 -24.49
N LEU A 273 6.23 -17.01 -23.67
CA LEU A 273 5.44 -15.78 -23.73
C LEU A 273 6.12 -14.71 -22.90
N ASP A 274 6.72 -13.71 -23.58
CA ASP A 274 7.40 -12.60 -22.93
C ASP A 274 6.43 -11.44 -22.62
N PRO A 275 6.58 -10.76 -21.47
CA PRO A 275 5.79 -9.57 -21.17
C PRO A 275 6.23 -8.35 -22.04
N PRO A 276 5.30 -7.43 -22.31
CA PRO A 276 3.88 -7.53 -22.08
C PRO A 276 3.23 -8.54 -23.03
N ALA A 277 2.36 -9.40 -22.50
CA ALA A 277 1.62 -10.41 -23.28
C ALA A 277 0.48 -9.76 -24.07
N THR A 278 0.82 -8.94 -25.05
CA THR A 278 -0.17 -8.32 -25.93
C THR A 278 -0.91 -9.40 -26.76
N PRO A 279 -2.12 -9.13 -27.26
CA PRO A 279 -2.84 -10.08 -28.13
C PRO A 279 -2.00 -10.60 -29.29
N GLU A 280 -1.18 -9.75 -29.91
CA GLU A 280 -0.26 -10.16 -30.97
C GLU A 280 0.76 -11.18 -30.47
N ARG A 281 1.40 -10.93 -29.31
CA ARG A 281 2.39 -11.87 -28.73
C ARG A 281 1.75 -13.20 -28.33
N VAL A 282 0.55 -13.16 -27.79
CA VAL A 282 -0.24 -14.35 -27.45
C VAL A 282 -0.54 -15.15 -28.72
N LEU A 283 -1.04 -14.52 -29.79
CA LEU A 283 -1.32 -15.17 -31.07
C LEU A 283 -0.05 -15.79 -31.67
N MET A 284 1.07 -15.05 -31.71
CA MET A 284 2.34 -15.56 -32.27
C MET A 284 2.88 -16.73 -31.46
N ALA A 285 2.72 -16.73 -30.13
CA ALA A 285 3.09 -17.87 -29.29
C ALA A 285 2.22 -19.10 -29.60
N ILE A 286 0.91 -18.94 -29.73
CA ILE A 286 -0.02 -19.99 -30.11
C ILE A 286 0.36 -20.61 -31.49
N GLU A 287 0.58 -19.77 -32.49
CA GLU A 287 0.92 -20.24 -33.84
C GLU A 287 2.29 -20.95 -33.89
N ARG A 288 3.24 -20.48 -33.06
CA ARG A 288 4.53 -21.17 -32.88
C ARG A 288 4.31 -22.56 -32.29
N LEU A 289 3.60 -22.68 -31.16
CA LEU A 289 3.35 -23.95 -30.50
C LEU A 289 2.63 -24.95 -31.42
N LYS A 290 1.63 -24.49 -32.19
CA LYS A 290 0.93 -25.33 -33.18
C LYS A 290 1.88 -25.87 -34.24
N ARG A 291 2.90 -25.10 -34.67
CA ARG A 291 3.91 -25.56 -35.62
C ARG A 291 4.88 -26.57 -34.98
N GLU A 292 5.45 -26.23 -33.82
CA GLU A 292 6.38 -27.09 -33.09
C GLU A 292 5.74 -28.45 -32.73
N ALA A 293 4.48 -28.44 -32.29
CA ALA A 293 3.76 -29.65 -31.96
C ALA A 293 3.53 -30.58 -33.18
N LYS A 294 3.41 -30.02 -34.43
CA LYS A 294 3.27 -30.78 -35.64
C LYS A 294 4.61 -31.38 -36.14
N THR A 295 5.72 -30.73 -35.86
CA THR A 295 7.06 -31.15 -36.33
C THR A 295 7.76 -32.09 -35.34
N GLY A 296 7.22 -32.29 -34.16
CA GLY A 296 7.77 -33.19 -33.14
C GLY A 296 9.11 -32.70 -32.56
N THR A 297 9.41 -31.42 -32.71
CA THR A 297 10.64 -30.77 -32.19
C THR A 297 10.35 -29.94 -30.96
#